data_a1829e34974947e21cec38a60744fffe
#
_entry.id   a1829e34974947e21cec38a60744fffe
#
_cell.length_a   1.000
_cell.length_b   1.000
_cell.length_c   1.000
_cell.angle_alpha   90.00
_cell.angle_beta   90.00
_cell.angle_gamma   90.00
#
_symmetry.space_group_name_H-M   'P 1'
#
loop_
_entity.id
_entity.type
_entity.pdbx_description
1 polymer ?
#
loop_
_entity_poly.entity_id
_entity_poly.type
_entity_poly.pdbx_seq_one_letter_code
_entity_poly.pdbx_strand_id
1 'polypeptide(L)'
;MKRLAALLAMLLLLSCGSATPARTPAPLTDLVIPTTVPNGTVEVIVKSTYTTGEPIRATIRLRPTTGTLRGPLDPYVQASGFHGTATVRHLAIDPISVAAGSADVAVQWDMRDDAGKAVGSDDYSLVFNVIDDSGRTTTVGATLQVR
;
A
#
# COMPACT_ATOMS: atom_id res chain seq x y z
N MET A 1 28.43 48.63 -63.90
CA MET A 1 28.63 47.24 -64.43
C MET A 1 29.43 46.48 -63.42
N LYS A 2 29.00 45.20 -63.21
CA LYS A 2 29.58 44.14 -62.39
C LYS A 2 29.06 44.04 -60.97
N ARG A 3 28.16 43.10 -60.85
CA ARG A 3 27.50 42.52 -59.69
C ARG A 3 28.49 41.64 -58.93
N LEU A 4 28.63 41.79 -57.60
CA LEU A 4 29.29 40.81 -56.75
C LEU A 4 28.24 40.29 -55.81
N ALA A 5 27.88 39.03 -56.00
CA ALA A 5 27.02 38.28 -55.11
C ALA A 5 27.84 37.75 -53.92
N ALA A 6 27.51 38.17 -52.73
CA ALA A 6 28.06 37.61 -51.49
C ALA A 6 27.19 36.42 -51.05
N LEU A 7 27.75 35.21 -51.13
CA LEU A 7 27.16 33.98 -50.58
C LEU A 7 27.42 33.98 -49.08
N LEU A 8 26.36 34.18 -48.28
CA LEU A 8 26.38 33.98 -46.84
C LEU A 8 26.03 32.54 -46.52
N ALA A 9 27.07 31.76 -46.25
CA ALA A 9 26.88 30.35 -45.80
C ALA A 9 26.43 30.34 -44.34
N MET A 10 25.17 30.04 -44.15
CA MET A 10 24.57 29.90 -42.81
C MET A 10 24.83 28.47 -42.30
N LEU A 11 25.85 28.34 -41.45
CA LEU A 11 26.14 27.07 -40.74
C LEU A 11 25.08 26.87 -39.66
N LEU A 12 24.07 26.05 -39.94
CA LEU A 12 23.13 25.50 -38.95
C LEU A 12 23.82 24.41 -38.16
N LEU A 13 24.30 24.72 -36.96
CA LEU A 13 24.75 23.76 -35.98
C LEU A 13 23.48 23.01 -35.43
N LEU A 14 23.20 21.84 -35.97
CA LEU A 14 22.26 20.92 -35.35
C LEU A 14 22.90 20.39 -34.04
N SER A 15 22.56 21.03 -32.94
CA SER A 15 22.80 20.47 -31.60
C SER A 15 21.82 19.31 -31.38
N CYS A 16 22.27 18.07 -31.68
CA CYS A 16 21.61 16.87 -31.21
C CYS A 16 21.75 16.79 -29.69
N GLY A 17 20.84 17.42 -28.98
CA GLY A 17 20.65 17.16 -27.55
C GLY A 17 20.21 15.72 -27.37
N SER A 18 21.13 14.85 -26.94
CA SER A 18 20.79 13.50 -26.49
C SER A 18 19.89 13.62 -25.26
N ALA A 19 18.58 13.55 -25.46
CA ALA A 19 17.64 13.41 -24.36
C ALA A 19 17.95 12.09 -23.65
N THR A 20 18.53 12.17 -22.46
CA THR A 20 18.68 11.01 -21.57
C THR A 20 17.27 10.46 -21.34
N PRO A 21 17.00 9.17 -21.67
CA PRO A 21 15.68 8.60 -21.44
C PRO A 21 15.38 8.73 -19.95
N ALA A 22 14.27 9.39 -19.62
CA ALA A 22 13.76 9.46 -18.26
C ALA A 22 13.59 8.01 -17.77
N ARG A 23 14.34 7.65 -16.73
CA ARG A 23 14.19 6.34 -16.09
C ARG A 23 12.78 6.28 -15.56
N THR A 24 11.92 5.50 -16.21
CA THR A 24 10.62 5.13 -15.64
C THR A 24 10.90 4.46 -14.29
N PRO A 25 10.37 4.98 -13.17
CA PRO A 25 10.53 4.31 -11.89
C PRO A 25 10.03 2.88 -12.03
N ALA A 26 10.81 1.92 -11.57
CA ALA A 26 10.35 0.52 -11.50
C ALA A 26 9.04 0.49 -10.70
N PRO A 27 8.03 -0.27 -11.13
CA PRO A 27 6.80 -0.41 -10.36
C PRO A 27 7.18 -0.90 -8.96
N LEU A 28 6.73 -0.17 -7.94
CA LEU A 28 6.91 -0.59 -6.54
C LEU A 28 6.20 -1.94 -6.40
N THR A 29 6.98 -3.00 -6.18
CA THR A 29 6.43 -4.34 -5.96
C THR A 29 5.70 -4.34 -4.63
N ASP A 30 4.44 -4.76 -4.63
CA ASP A 30 3.68 -4.91 -3.41
C ASP A 30 4.36 -5.94 -2.50
N LEU A 31 4.46 -5.60 -1.23
CA LEU A 31 4.95 -6.49 -0.18
C LEU A 31 3.80 -7.39 0.25
N VAL A 32 4.02 -8.71 0.21
CA VAL A 32 3.07 -9.70 0.72
C VAL A 32 3.57 -10.19 2.07
N ILE A 33 2.78 -9.98 3.11
CA ILE A 33 3.09 -10.37 4.49
C ILE A 33 2.16 -11.54 4.88
N PRO A 34 2.63 -12.80 4.80
CA PRO A 34 1.83 -13.94 5.18
C PRO A 34 1.85 -14.17 6.70
N THR A 35 0.71 -14.52 7.25
CA THR A 35 0.54 -14.96 8.64
C THR A 35 -0.24 -16.26 8.67
N THR A 36 0.34 -17.30 9.26
CA THR A 36 -0.38 -18.57 9.48
C THR A 36 -1.35 -18.40 10.65
N VAL A 37 -2.59 -18.74 10.40
CA VAL A 37 -3.66 -18.76 11.41
C VAL A 37 -4.24 -20.17 11.49
N PRO A 38 -4.98 -20.55 12.54
CA PRO A 38 -5.75 -21.78 12.53
C PRO A 38 -6.68 -21.77 11.30
N ASN A 39 -6.78 -22.91 10.64
CA ASN A 39 -7.58 -23.13 9.44
C ASN A 39 -7.04 -22.50 8.15
N GLY A 40 -5.88 -21.79 8.14
CA GLY A 40 -5.38 -21.27 6.89
C GLY A 40 -4.24 -20.25 7.00
N THR A 41 -4.18 -19.40 6.00
CA THR A 41 -3.22 -18.30 5.90
C THR A 41 -3.94 -16.99 5.62
N VAL A 42 -3.46 -15.93 6.22
CA VAL A 42 -3.87 -14.56 5.93
C VAL A 42 -2.68 -13.82 5.35
N GLU A 43 -2.86 -13.16 4.22
CA GLU A 43 -1.83 -12.34 3.58
C GLU A 43 -2.26 -10.88 3.63
N VAL A 44 -1.36 -10.00 4.04
CA VAL A 44 -1.54 -8.55 3.88
C VAL A 44 -0.68 -8.09 2.74
N ILE A 45 -1.28 -7.47 1.74
CA ILE A 45 -0.62 -6.99 0.53
C ILE A 45 -0.61 -5.46 0.59
N VAL A 46 0.57 -4.87 0.67
CA VAL A 46 0.78 -3.43 0.87
C VAL A 46 2.00 -2.95 0.09
N LYS A 47 2.13 -1.65 -0.14
CA LYS A 47 3.39 -1.07 -0.59
C LYS A 47 4.44 -1.16 0.53
N SER A 48 5.70 -1.27 0.17
CA SER A 48 6.81 -1.31 1.15
C SER A 48 6.95 0.01 1.93
N THR A 49 6.59 1.14 1.32
CA THR A 49 6.66 2.48 1.91
C THR A 49 5.61 3.40 1.28
N TYR A 50 5.02 4.25 2.10
CA TYR A 50 4.07 5.28 1.69
C TYR A 50 4.66 6.66 1.95
N THR A 51 4.22 7.65 1.17
CA THR A 51 4.54 9.07 1.41
C THR A 51 3.48 9.68 2.34
N THR A 52 3.91 10.56 3.24
CA THR A 52 2.99 11.29 4.13
C THR A 52 1.89 12.00 3.33
N GLY A 53 0.63 11.75 3.73
CA GLY A 53 -0.57 12.27 3.05
C GLY A 53 -1.04 11.43 1.86
N GLU A 54 -0.29 10.42 1.43
CA GLU A 54 -0.74 9.47 0.43
C GLU A 54 -1.74 8.48 1.06
N PRO A 55 -2.94 8.26 0.48
CA PRO A 55 -3.85 7.25 1.00
C PRO A 55 -3.21 5.86 0.97
N ILE A 56 -3.22 5.18 2.11
CA ILE A 56 -2.74 3.81 2.23
C ILE A 56 -3.82 2.86 1.72
N ARG A 57 -3.44 2.00 0.79
CA ARG A 57 -4.29 0.92 0.29
C ARG A 57 -3.64 -0.40 0.62
N ALA A 58 -4.40 -1.28 1.24
CA ALA A 58 -4.00 -2.63 1.57
C ALA A 58 -5.04 -3.63 1.08
N THR A 59 -4.61 -4.84 0.81
CA THR A 59 -5.51 -5.97 0.57
C THR A 59 -5.26 -7.02 1.64
N ILE A 60 -6.31 -7.42 2.34
CA ILE A 60 -6.29 -8.58 3.25
C ILE A 60 -6.82 -9.76 2.45
N ARG A 61 -6.00 -10.78 2.26
CA ARG A 61 -6.38 -12.01 1.55
C ARG A 61 -6.50 -13.15 2.53
N LEU A 62 -7.68 -13.73 2.60
CA LEU A 62 -7.97 -14.91 3.41
C LEU A 62 -7.87 -16.17 2.54
N ARG A 63 -7.07 -17.15 2.97
CA ARG A 63 -6.88 -18.44 2.31
C ARG A 63 -7.12 -19.58 3.31
N PRO A 64 -8.35 -20.08 3.47
CA PRO A 64 -8.59 -21.26 4.28
C PRO A 64 -7.95 -22.49 3.63
N THR A 65 -7.30 -23.32 4.43
CA THR A 65 -6.79 -24.65 4.04
C THR A 65 -7.69 -25.76 4.57
N THR A 66 -8.33 -25.52 5.70
CA THR A 66 -9.33 -26.40 6.32
C THR A 66 -10.39 -25.53 6.96
N GLY A 67 -11.68 -25.88 6.80
CA GLY A 67 -12.78 -25.14 7.43
C GLY A 67 -12.95 -23.72 6.89
N THR A 68 -13.29 -22.78 7.75
CA THR A 68 -13.68 -21.41 7.39
C THR A 68 -12.83 -20.38 8.10
N LEU A 69 -12.44 -19.32 7.40
CA LEU A 69 -11.93 -18.07 7.97
C LEU A 69 -13.00 -16.98 7.81
N ARG A 70 -13.30 -16.25 8.89
CA ARG A 70 -14.38 -15.27 8.88
C ARG A 70 -14.05 -14.02 9.69
N GLY A 71 -14.84 -12.95 9.45
CA GLY A 71 -14.89 -11.72 10.22
C GLY A 71 -16.16 -11.61 11.10
N PRO A 72 -16.34 -10.49 11.80
CA PRO A 72 -15.78 -9.16 11.42
C PRO A 72 -14.27 -9.12 11.63
N LEU A 73 -13.58 -8.51 10.65
CA LEU A 73 -12.12 -8.33 10.76
C LEU A 73 -11.79 -7.15 11.66
N ASP A 74 -12.70 -6.18 11.79
CA ASP A 74 -12.59 -4.97 12.61
C ASP A 74 -11.20 -4.31 12.49
N PRO A 75 -10.76 -3.96 11.27
CA PRO A 75 -9.42 -3.46 11.07
C PRO A 75 -9.25 -2.07 11.69
N TYR A 76 -8.08 -1.86 12.30
CA TYR A 76 -7.69 -0.55 12.80
C TYR A 76 -6.22 -0.29 12.50
N VAL A 77 -5.87 0.98 12.45
CA VAL A 77 -4.50 1.44 12.36
C VAL A 77 -4.01 1.84 13.75
N GLN A 78 -2.84 1.36 14.11
CA GLN A 78 -2.17 1.66 15.36
C GLN A 78 -0.82 2.30 15.07
N ALA A 79 -0.45 3.34 15.82
CA ALA A 79 0.93 3.82 15.82
C ALA A 79 1.83 2.72 16.42
N SER A 80 2.96 2.44 15.77
CA SER A 80 3.91 1.39 16.20
C SER A 80 5.34 1.88 16.21
N GLY A 81 5.57 3.15 15.87
CA GLY A 81 6.86 3.80 15.85
C GLY A 81 7.12 4.67 17.07
N PHE A 82 7.73 5.82 16.83
CA PHE A 82 8.18 6.74 17.88
C PHE A 82 7.03 7.31 18.75
N HIS A 83 5.83 7.43 18.21
CA HIS A 83 4.66 7.99 18.89
C HIS A 83 3.87 6.97 19.73
N GLY A 84 4.39 5.75 19.93
CA GLY A 84 3.80 4.75 20.82
C GLY A 84 2.86 3.77 20.13
N THR A 85 1.95 3.16 20.88
CA THR A 85 1.07 2.07 20.42
C THR A 85 -0.42 2.42 20.49
N ALA A 86 -0.76 3.71 20.36
CA ALA A 86 -2.16 4.16 20.40
C ALA A 86 -2.89 3.79 19.11
N THR A 87 -4.16 3.41 19.22
CA THR A 87 -5.05 3.31 18.08
C THR A 87 -5.24 4.68 17.45
N VAL A 88 -5.01 4.75 16.13
CA VAL A 88 -5.09 5.98 15.35
C VAL A 88 -6.43 6.07 14.63
N ARG A 89 -6.85 4.98 13.98
CA ARG A 89 -8.04 4.96 13.15
C ARG A 89 -8.71 3.59 13.14
N HIS A 90 -10.02 3.55 13.34
CA HIS A 90 -10.84 2.39 13.05
C HIS A 90 -11.31 2.44 11.59
N LEU A 91 -11.24 1.30 10.90
CA LEU A 91 -11.59 1.19 9.49
C LEU A 91 -12.85 0.33 9.36
N ALA A 92 -13.81 0.80 8.58
CA ALA A 92 -15.03 0.05 8.33
C ALA A 92 -14.85 -0.83 7.09
N ILE A 93 -15.13 -2.12 7.24
CA ILE A 93 -15.25 -3.08 6.14
C ILE A 93 -16.43 -4.01 6.39
N ASP A 94 -16.97 -4.58 5.33
CA ASP A 94 -18.06 -5.53 5.44
C ASP A 94 -17.59 -6.85 6.06
N PRO A 95 -18.45 -7.57 6.83
CA PRO A 95 -18.16 -8.90 7.32
C PRO A 95 -17.88 -9.87 6.18
N ILE A 96 -16.94 -10.77 6.39
CA ILE A 96 -16.53 -11.76 5.39
C ILE A 96 -16.54 -13.17 5.98
N SER A 97 -16.80 -14.17 5.12
CA SER A 97 -16.67 -15.58 5.45
C SER A 97 -16.20 -16.35 4.22
N VAL A 98 -15.10 -17.11 4.35
CA VAL A 98 -14.46 -17.86 3.28
C VAL A 98 -14.24 -19.28 3.71
N ALA A 99 -14.90 -20.25 3.03
CA ALA A 99 -14.80 -21.70 3.33
C ALA A 99 -13.89 -22.43 2.34
N ALA A 100 -13.63 -21.86 1.17
CA ALA A 100 -12.78 -22.47 0.14
C ALA A 100 -12.17 -21.39 -0.78
N GLY A 101 -11.03 -21.71 -1.39
CA GLY A 101 -10.35 -20.80 -2.30
C GLY A 101 -9.68 -19.63 -1.57
N SER A 102 -9.88 -18.43 -2.06
CA SER A 102 -9.39 -17.20 -1.41
C SER A 102 -10.38 -16.06 -1.62
N ALA A 103 -10.41 -15.12 -0.67
CA ALA A 103 -11.12 -13.87 -0.84
C ALA A 103 -10.25 -12.68 -0.43
N ASP A 104 -10.38 -11.61 -1.18
CA ASP A 104 -9.66 -10.37 -0.99
C ASP A 104 -10.58 -9.31 -0.41
N VAL A 105 -10.11 -8.63 0.63
CA VAL A 105 -10.79 -7.50 1.26
C VAL A 105 -9.91 -6.27 1.07
N ALA A 106 -10.42 -5.28 0.37
CA ALA A 106 -9.72 -4.00 0.21
C ALA A 106 -9.90 -3.15 1.47
N VAL A 107 -8.78 -2.60 1.96
CA VAL A 107 -8.74 -1.68 3.10
C VAL A 107 -8.10 -0.38 2.63
N GLN A 108 -8.68 0.74 3.01
CA GLN A 108 -8.14 2.05 2.69
C GLN A 108 -8.12 2.94 3.94
N TRP A 109 -7.00 3.63 4.12
CA TRP A 109 -6.83 4.64 5.16
C TRP A 109 -6.36 5.96 4.54
N ASP A 110 -7.06 7.02 4.84
CA ASP A 110 -6.84 8.37 4.31
C ASP A 110 -5.76 9.17 5.06
N MET A 111 -4.94 8.54 5.89
CA MET A 111 -3.92 9.16 6.74
C MET A 111 -4.49 10.16 7.74
N ARG A 112 -5.69 9.88 8.24
CA ARG A 112 -6.33 10.67 9.30
C ARG A 112 -6.66 9.78 10.49
N ASP A 113 -6.65 10.38 11.69
CA ASP A 113 -7.11 9.73 12.89
C ASP A 113 -8.66 9.69 12.98
N ASP A 114 -9.20 9.10 14.04
CA ASP A 114 -10.65 9.01 14.25
C ASP A 114 -11.31 10.39 14.43
N ALA A 115 -10.56 11.42 14.81
CA ALA A 115 -11.02 12.80 14.88
C ALA A 115 -10.92 13.55 13.52
N GLY A 116 -10.41 12.89 12.47
CA GLY A 116 -10.25 13.47 11.14
C GLY A 116 -8.99 14.33 10.99
N LYS A 117 -8.10 14.37 11.99
CA LYS A 117 -6.83 15.10 11.94
C LYS A 117 -5.80 14.29 11.15
N ALA A 118 -5.08 14.96 10.25
CA ALA A 118 -3.99 14.34 9.50
C ALA A 118 -2.87 13.84 10.43
N VAL A 119 -2.34 12.65 10.14
CA VAL A 119 -1.21 12.08 10.85
C VAL A 119 0.07 12.24 10.03
N GLY A 120 1.22 12.20 10.70
CA GLY A 120 2.53 12.44 10.10
C GLY A 120 3.26 11.15 9.71
N SER A 121 4.55 11.33 9.38
CA SER A 121 5.49 10.23 9.13
C SER A 121 5.72 9.45 10.41
N ASP A 122 5.53 8.15 10.36
CA ASP A 122 5.83 7.21 11.45
C ASP A 122 5.74 5.77 10.90
N ASP A 123 6.00 4.80 11.76
CA ASP A 123 5.65 3.41 11.52
C ASP A 123 4.26 3.15 12.15
N TYR A 124 3.38 2.62 11.33
CA TYR A 124 2.04 2.23 11.73
C TYR A 124 1.86 0.72 11.56
N SER A 125 0.86 0.17 12.20
CA SER A 125 0.43 -1.22 11.97
C SER A 125 -1.04 -1.25 11.58
N LEU A 126 -1.34 -1.91 10.47
CA LEU A 126 -2.69 -2.36 10.19
C LEU A 126 -2.94 -3.63 11.00
N VAL A 127 -3.89 -3.59 11.91
CA VAL A 127 -4.24 -4.70 12.81
C VAL A 127 -5.68 -5.09 12.58
N PHE A 128 -5.96 -6.38 12.57
CA PHE A 128 -7.32 -6.92 12.40
C PHE A 128 -7.46 -8.31 13.01
N ASN A 129 -8.68 -8.78 13.15
CA ASN A 129 -9.01 -10.05 13.76
C ASN A 129 -9.57 -11.04 12.74
N VAL A 130 -9.17 -12.29 12.83
CA VAL A 130 -9.71 -13.39 12.03
C VAL A 130 -10.26 -14.45 12.97
N ILE A 131 -11.45 -14.96 12.68
CA ILE A 131 -12.14 -15.97 13.47
C ILE A 131 -12.13 -17.30 12.71
N ASP A 132 -11.72 -18.37 13.37
CA ASP A 132 -11.74 -19.75 12.85
C ASP A 132 -13.09 -20.44 13.10
N ASP A 133 -13.22 -21.70 12.64
CA ASP A 133 -14.43 -22.50 12.83
C ASP A 133 -14.76 -22.76 14.30
N SER A 134 -13.77 -22.81 15.17
CA SER A 134 -13.97 -22.99 16.60
C SER A 134 -14.46 -21.74 17.31
N GLY A 135 -14.53 -20.60 16.58
CA GLY A 135 -14.86 -19.29 17.13
C GLY A 135 -13.68 -18.61 17.79
N ARG A 136 -12.46 -19.14 17.66
CA ARG A 136 -11.27 -18.52 18.21
C ARG A 136 -10.83 -17.37 17.32
N THR A 137 -10.53 -16.24 17.96
CA THR A 137 -10.02 -15.04 17.31
C THR A 137 -8.50 -15.05 17.28
N THR A 138 -7.91 -14.77 16.14
CA THR A 138 -6.48 -14.52 15.94
C THR A 138 -6.28 -13.10 15.47
N THR A 139 -5.49 -12.32 16.19
CA THR A 139 -5.11 -10.96 15.78
C THR A 139 -3.91 -11.03 14.83
N VAL A 140 -4.03 -10.35 13.70
CA VAL A 140 -3.00 -10.24 12.66
C VAL A 140 -2.61 -8.78 12.52
N GLY A 141 -1.31 -8.52 12.34
CA GLY A 141 -0.77 -7.18 12.14
C GLY A 141 0.22 -7.12 10.98
N ALA A 142 0.23 -6.01 10.28
CA ALA A 142 1.20 -5.72 9.22
C ALA A 142 1.73 -4.30 9.38
N THR A 143 3.06 -4.14 9.39
CA THR A 143 3.70 -2.82 9.52
C THR A 143 3.59 -2.02 8.22
N LEU A 144 3.24 -0.75 8.36
CA LEU A 144 3.12 0.25 7.30
C LEU A 144 4.15 1.35 7.57
N GLN A 145 5.11 1.52 6.68
CA GLN A 145 6.11 2.59 6.81
C GLN A 145 5.64 3.84 6.08
N VAL A 146 5.56 4.96 6.79
CA VAL A 146 5.20 6.27 6.24
C VAL A 146 6.36 7.24 6.42
N ARG A 147 6.81 7.83 5.31
CA ARG A 147 7.99 8.73 5.26
C ARG A 147 7.67 10.02 4.53
#